data_117ac028993b18ae5e8a2da2cf5c24aa
#
_entry.id   117ac028993b18ae5e8a2da2cf5c24aa
#
_cell.length_a   1.000
_cell.length_b   1.000
_cell.length_c   1.000
_cell.angle_alpha   90.00
_cell.angle_beta   90.00
_cell.angle_gamma   90.00
#
_symmetry.space_group_name_H-M   'P 1'
#
loop_
_entity.id
_entity.type
_entity.pdbx_description
1 polymer ?
#
loop_
_entity_poly.entity_id
_entity_poly.type
_entity_poly.pdbx_seq_one_letter_code
_entity_poly.pdbx_strand_id
1 'polypeptide(L)'
;MIELYNFPASTCSQKVRLCLFEKGLDFTDTILNSGKGEHLTPEYLALNANGVVPTLVHDGNAIVESSVILEYLDEVFPEISMMPADSVGKAQLRKWLRFFEEVPTPAVRYPSFNMALMQKYETLSEDAFNAAADARPLRRDFYRQMGQDGFSDAE
;
A
#
# COMPACT_ATOMS: atom_id res chain seq x y z
N MET A 1 8.75 -17.58 8.38
CA MET A 1 7.32 -17.29 8.70
C MET A 1 6.92 -16.02 7.98
N ILE A 2 5.76 -16.02 7.31
CA ILE A 2 5.25 -14.85 6.56
C ILE A 2 4.14 -14.19 7.37
N GLU A 3 4.19 -12.86 7.51
CA GLU A 3 3.13 -12.04 8.09
C GLU A 3 2.82 -10.87 7.14
N LEU A 4 1.55 -10.62 6.87
CA LEU A 4 1.09 -9.54 5.99
C LEU A 4 0.29 -8.52 6.80
N TYR A 5 0.83 -7.33 6.98
CA TYR A 5 0.12 -6.18 7.53
C TYR A 5 -0.67 -5.48 6.42
N ASN A 6 -1.99 -5.35 6.62
CA ASN A 6 -2.83 -4.87 5.53
C ASN A 6 -4.14 -4.21 5.97
N PHE A 7 -4.83 -3.58 5.00
CA PHE A 7 -6.25 -3.18 5.09
C PHE A 7 -7.06 -4.01 4.08
N PRO A 8 -8.22 -4.57 4.46
CA PRO A 8 -9.05 -5.38 3.56
C PRO A 8 -9.46 -4.66 2.27
N ALA A 9 -9.77 -3.36 2.36
CA ALA A 9 -10.19 -2.55 1.22
C ALA A 9 -9.04 -2.02 0.35
N SER A 10 -7.78 -2.16 0.78
CA SER A 10 -6.63 -1.68 0.01
C SER A 10 -6.38 -2.56 -1.22
N THR A 11 -6.46 -1.99 -2.41
CA THR A 11 -6.15 -2.69 -3.67
C THR A 11 -4.71 -3.21 -3.71
N CYS A 12 -3.76 -2.47 -3.16
CA CYS A 12 -2.37 -2.91 -3.02
C CYS A 12 -2.24 -4.11 -2.09
N SER A 13 -3.00 -4.16 -0.99
CA SER A 13 -3.02 -5.31 -0.09
C SER A 13 -3.69 -6.52 -0.72
N GLN A 14 -4.80 -6.31 -1.45
CA GLN A 14 -5.49 -7.38 -2.18
C GLN A 14 -4.56 -8.04 -3.21
N LYS A 15 -3.78 -7.26 -3.93
CA LYS A 15 -2.78 -7.74 -4.89
C LYS A 15 -1.78 -8.71 -4.24
N VAL A 16 -1.27 -8.38 -3.06
CA VAL A 16 -0.32 -9.24 -2.33
C VAL A 16 -1.01 -10.48 -1.77
N ARG A 17 -2.23 -10.34 -1.20
CA ARG A 17 -2.99 -11.51 -0.73
C ARG A 17 -3.28 -12.51 -1.85
N LEU A 18 -3.70 -12.01 -3.02
CA LEU A 18 -3.92 -12.86 -4.19
C LEU A 18 -2.64 -13.62 -4.57
N CYS A 19 -1.49 -12.96 -4.59
CA CYS A 19 -0.22 -13.62 -4.87
C CYS A 19 0.10 -14.72 -3.85
N LEU A 20 -0.08 -14.46 -2.56
CA LEU A 20 0.15 -15.45 -1.51
C LEU A 20 -0.78 -16.65 -1.66
N PHE A 21 -2.06 -16.45 -1.96
CA PHE A 21 -3.02 -17.51 -2.19
C PHE A 21 -2.69 -18.33 -3.44
N GLU A 22 -2.38 -17.67 -4.56
CA GLU A 22 -2.03 -18.35 -5.81
C GLU A 22 -0.75 -19.21 -5.69
N LYS A 23 0.18 -18.74 -4.85
CA LYS A 23 1.40 -19.51 -4.53
C LYS A 23 1.18 -20.59 -3.47
N GLY A 24 0.00 -20.67 -2.86
CA GLY A 24 -0.31 -21.62 -1.78
C GLY A 24 0.53 -21.41 -0.52
N LEU A 25 0.94 -20.17 -0.24
CA LEU A 25 1.78 -19.83 0.91
C LEU A 25 0.93 -19.55 2.15
N ASP A 26 1.27 -20.20 3.25
CA ASP A 26 0.68 -19.90 4.56
C ASP A 26 1.25 -18.59 5.10
N PHE A 27 0.38 -17.73 5.59
CA PHE A 27 0.76 -16.44 6.19
C PHE A 27 -0.18 -16.00 7.31
N THR A 28 0.34 -15.20 8.21
CA THR A 28 -0.48 -14.49 9.21
C THR A 28 -1.05 -13.23 8.59
N ASP A 29 -2.38 -13.12 8.56
CA ASP A 29 -3.10 -11.97 8.00
C ASP A 29 -3.38 -10.94 9.12
N THR A 30 -2.48 -9.97 9.28
CA THR A 30 -2.58 -8.91 10.31
C THR A 30 -3.32 -7.70 9.75
N ILE A 31 -4.62 -7.61 10.08
CA ILE A 31 -5.48 -6.51 9.65
C ILE A 31 -5.31 -5.33 10.59
N LEU A 32 -4.81 -4.22 10.07
CA LEU A 32 -4.68 -2.96 10.81
C LEU A 32 -5.98 -2.15 10.81
N ASN A 33 -6.23 -1.43 11.88
CA ASN A 33 -7.36 -0.51 11.98
C ASN A 33 -6.94 0.91 11.54
N SER A 34 -7.33 1.28 10.31
CA SER A 34 -7.02 2.62 9.78
C SER A 34 -7.70 3.76 10.55
N GLY A 35 -8.89 3.49 11.11
CA GLY A 35 -9.63 4.46 11.93
C GLY A 35 -8.93 4.81 13.23
N LYS A 36 -8.23 3.83 13.83
CA LYS A 36 -7.40 4.04 15.03
C LYS A 36 -5.97 4.51 14.72
N GLY A 37 -5.61 4.63 13.46
CA GLY A 37 -4.26 5.04 13.06
C GLY A 37 -3.17 4.00 13.33
N GLU A 38 -3.52 2.71 13.42
CA GLU A 38 -2.55 1.65 13.73
C GLU A 38 -1.37 1.57 12.76
N HIS A 39 -1.58 2.01 11.51
CA HIS A 39 -0.52 2.14 10.50
C HIS A 39 0.42 3.35 10.73
N LEU A 40 0.18 4.16 11.74
CA LEU A 40 0.97 5.35 12.10
C LEU A 40 1.60 5.22 13.49
N THR A 41 1.48 4.07 14.13
CA THR A 41 2.16 3.83 15.41
C THR A 41 3.68 3.72 15.21
N PRO A 42 4.49 4.07 16.20
CA PRO A 42 5.95 3.94 16.10
C PRO A 42 6.41 2.53 15.71
N GLU A 43 5.72 1.50 16.22
CA GLU A 43 6.00 0.09 15.94
C GLU A 43 5.79 -0.22 14.46
N TYR A 44 4.67 0.22 13.87
CA TYR A 44 4.43 -0.01 12.46
C TYR A 44 5.31 0.86 11.56
N LEU A 45 5.56 2.10 11.93
CA LEU A 45 6.45 3.00 11.19
C LEU A 45 7.90 2.48 11.17
N ALA A 46 8.31 1.69 12.16
CA ALA A 46 9.60 1.00 12.12
C ALA A 46 9.67 -0.09 11.05
N LEU A 47 8.52 -0.70 10.68
CA LEU A 47 8.42 -1.67 9.58
C LEU A 47 8.26 -0.97 8.22
N ASN A 48 7.45 0.09 8.19
CA ASN A 48 7.15 0.84 6.97
C ASN A 48 7.04 2.35 7.27
N ALA A 49 8.13 3.06 7.05
CA ALA A 49 8.21 4.50 7.28
C ALA A 49 7.23 5.33 6.43
N ASN A 50 6.65 4.75 5.37
CA ASN A 50 5.58 5.36 4.58
C ASN A 50 4.24 5.47 5.32
N GLY A 51 4.03 4.68 6.40
CA GLY A 51 2.76 4.63 7.11
C GLY A 51 1.60 4.18 6.22
N VAL A 52 1.85 3.23 5.32
CA VAL A 52 0.86 2.67 4.38
C VAL A 52 0.92 1.15 4.38
N VAL A 53 -0.07 0.52 3.76
CA VAL A 53 -0.13 -0.92 3.56
C VAL A 53 -0.06 -1.26 2.06
N PRO A 54 0.36 -2.48 1.69
CA PRO A 54 0.80 -3.58 2.55
C PRO A 54 2.24 -3.46 3.02
N THR A 55 2.55 -4.18 4.09
CA THR A 55 3.91 -4.53 4.49
C THR A 55 3.98 -6.03 4.70
N LEU A 56 4.89 -6.70 4.02
CA LEU A 56 5.19 -8.12 4.24
C LEU A 56 6.36 -8.22 5.20
N VAL A 57 6.24 -9.05 6.22
CA VAL A 57 7.38 -9.43 7.07
C VAL A 57 7.68 -10.91 6.83
N HIS A 58 8.89 -11.21 6.39
CA HIS A 58 9.35 -12.57 6.18
C HIS A 58 10.65 -12.81 6.97
N ASP A 59 10.56 -13.71 7.94
CA ASP A 59 11.67 -14.05 8.83
C ASP A 59 12.35 -12.83 9.46
N GLY A 60 11.52 -11.88 9.93
CA GLY A 60 11.95 -10.64 10.58
C GLY A 60 12.34 -9.50 9.63
N ASN A 61 12.35 -9.72 8.32
CA ASN A 61 12.66 -8.68 7.33
C ASN A 61 11.37 -8.06 6.79
N ALA A 62 11.26 -6.75 6.87
CA ALA A 62 10.14 -6.02 6.31
C ALA A 62 10.37 -5.69 4.83
N ILE A 63 9.45 -6.10 3.98
CA ILE A 63 9.41 -5.81 2.56
C ILE A 63 8.21 -4.91 2.31
N VAL A 64 8.45 -3.78 1.70
CA VAL A 64 7.45 -2.74 1.39
C VAL A 64 7.31 -2.57 -0.11
N GLU A 65 6.28 -1.81 -0.54
CA GLU A 65 5.88 -1.62 -1.93
C GLU A 65 5.30 -2.91 -2.55
N SER A 66 4.02 -2.87 -2.84
CA SER A 66 3.26 -4.08 -3.23
C SER A 66 3.82 -4.79 -4.47
N SER A 67 4.36 -4.07 -5.46
CA SER A 67 4.98 -4.68 -6.64
C SER A 67 6.31 -5.32 -6.33
N VAL A 68 7.09 -4.71 -5.41
CA VAL A 68 8.36 -5.29 -4.90
C VAL A 68 8.05 -6.57 -4.11
N ILE A 69 6.99 -6.56 -3.29
CA ILE A 69 6.56 -7.76 -2.54
C ILE A 69 6.22 -8.91 -3.51
N LEU A 70 5.53 -8.62 -4.62
CA LEU A 70 5.22 -9.66 -5.62
C LEU A 70 6.49 -10.26 -6.23
N GLU A 71 7.45 -9.43 -6.65
CA GLU A 71 8.72 -9.89 -7.21
C GLU A 71 9.51 -10.69 -6.16
N TYR A 72 9.58 -10.21 -4.92
CA TYR A 72 10.22 -10.90 -3.80
C TYR A 72 9.63 -12.29 -3.54
N LEU A 73 8.31 -12.38 -3.47
CA LEU A 73 7.63 -13.67 -3.26
C LEU A 73 7.90 -14.66 -4.39
N ASP A 74 8.03 -14.18 -5.61
CA ASP A 74 8.33 -15.05 -6.76
C ASP A 74 9.78 -15.53 -6.75
N GLU A 75 10.71 -14.69 -6.31
CA GLU A 75 12.14 -15.04 -6.19
C GLU A 75 12.40 -16.03 -5.05
N VAL A 76 11.73 -15.86 -3.90
CA VAL A 76 11.95 -16.67 -2.70
C VAL A 76 11.18 -18.00 -2.74
N PHE A 77 10.02 -18.01 -3.38
CA PHE A 77 9.14 -19.18 -3.51
C PHE A 77 8.90 -19.51 -4.99
N PRO A 78 9.90 -20.08 -5.68
CA PRO A 78 9.86 -20.30 -7.14
C PRO A 78 9.02 -21.48 -7.58
N GLU A 79 8.46 -22.30 -6.66
CA GLU A 79 7.73 -23.53 -6.96
C GLU A 79 6.49 -23.26 -7.83
N ILE A 80 5.79 -22.17 -7.56
CA ILE A 80 4.69 -21.65 -8.37
C ILE A 80 5.10 -20.27 -8.84
N SER A 81 5.86 -20.21 -9.95
CA SER A 81 6.33 -18.93 -10.48
C SER A 81 5.22 -18.19 -11.23
N MET A 82 5.08 -16.91 -10.94
CA MET A 82 4.23 -15.94 -11.63
C MET A 82 5.02 -15.07 -12.60
N MET A 83 6.36 -15.16 -12.55
CA MET A 83 7.26 -14.47 -13.46
C MET A 83 7.51 -15.30 -14.72
N PRO A 84 7.51 -14.69 -15.92
CA PRO A 84 8.04 -15.33 -17.11
C PRO A 84 9.47 -15.82 -16.91
N ALA A 85 9.82 -16.94 -17.56
CA ALA A 85 11.15 -17.53 -17.42
C ALA A 85 12.24 -16.67 -18.10
N ASP A 86 11.93 -16.09 -19.25
CA ASP A 86 12.88 -15.33 -20.04
C ASP A 86 12.96 -13.83 -19.65
N SER A 87 14.08 -13.22 -19.97
CA SER A 87 14.35 -11.82 -19.61
C SER A 87 13.40 -10.82 -20.29
N VAL A 88 12.96 -11.09 -21.50
CA VAL A 88 12.06 -10.20 -22.24
C VAL A 88 10.66 -10.25 -21.61
N GLY A 89 10.17 -11.45 -21.30
CA GLY A 89 8.92 -11.62 -20.56
C GLY A 89 8.95 -10.92 -19.20
N LYS A 90 10.04 -11.07 -18.45
CA LYS A 90 10.24 -10.35 -17.18
C LYS A 90 10.18 -8.83 -17.36
N ALA A 91 10.82 -8.29 -18.40
CA ALA A 91 10.77 -6.87 -18.70
C ALA A 91 9.36 -6.40 -19.05
N GLN A 92 8.58 -7.20 -19.82
CA GLN A 92 7.19 -6.89 -20.13
C GLN A 92 6.29 -6.92 -18.89
N LEU A 93 6.47 -7.87 -17.99
CA LEU A 93 5.76 -7.90 -16.71
C LEU A 93 6.05 -6.65 -15.89
N ARG A 94 7.32 -6.29 -15.71
CA ARG A 94 7.73 -5.10 -14.97
C ARG A 94 7.20 -3.80 -15.57
N LYS A 95 7.08 -3.72 -16.89
CA LYS A 95 6.41 -2.61 -17.57
C LYS A 95 4.96 -2.46 -17.10
N TRP A 96 4.21 -3.58 -16.99
CA TRP A 96 2.85 -3.55 -16.50
C TRP A 96 2.75 -3.20 -15.02
N LEU A 97 3.66 -3.69 -14.16
CA LEU A 97 3.70 -3.31 -12.76
C LEU A 97 3.87 -1.79 -12.62
N ARG A 98 4.79 -1.18 -13.37
CA ARG A 98 4.99 0.29 -13.38
C ARG A 98 3.77 1.04 -13.90
N PHE A 99 3.20 0.58 -15.02
CA PHE A 99 1.99 1.20 -15.57
C PHE A 99 0.85 1.23 -14.54
N PHE A 100 0.60 0.13 -13.84
CA PHE A 100 -0.47 0.08 -12.83
C PHE A 100 -0.20 0.98 -11.62
N GLU A 101 1.04 1.21 -11.27
CA GLU A 101 1.41 2.12 -10.20
C GLU A 101 1.28 3.59 -10.60
N GLU A 102 1.69 3.93 -11.82
CA GLU A 102 1.81 5.32 -12.30
C GLU A 102 0.50 5.87 -12.87
N VAL A 103 -0.37 5.05 -13.42
CA VAL A 103 -1.57 5.49 -14.13
C VAL A 103 -2.86 5.08 -13.41
N PRO A 104 -3.26 3.79 -13.34
CA PRO A 104 -4.52 3.42 -12.69
C PRO A 104 -4.55 3.75 -11.20
N THR A 105 -3.44 3.59 -10.49
CA THR A 105 -3.42 3.82 -9.04
C THR A 105 -3.71 5.28 -8.66
N PRO A 106 -3.08 6.31 -9.25
CA PRO A 106 -3.47 7.69 -9.02
C PRO A 106 -4.88 7.98 -9.52
N ALA A 107 -5.25 7.53 -10.72
CA ALA A 107 -6.57 7.76 -11.31
C ALA A 107 -7.73 7.24 -10.45
N VAL A 108 -7.51 6.14 -9.72
CA VAL A 108 -8.50 5.60 -8.77
C VAL A 108 -8.39 6.29 -7.40
N ARG A 109 -7.19 6.66 -6.99
CA ARG A 109 -6.93 7.21 -5.66
C ARG A 109 -7.64 8.54 -5.44
N TYR A 110 -7.49 9.49 -6.34
CA TYR A 110 -8.08 10.82 -6.17
C TYR A 110 -9.61 10.78 -6.04
N PRO A 111 -10.38 10.16 -6.95
CA PRO A 111 -11.82 10.05 -6.80
C PRO A 111 -12.23 9.27 -5.54
N SER A 112 -11.54 8.16 -5.23
CA SER A 112 -11.89 7.37 -4.05
C SER A 112 -11.60 8.08 -2.74
N PHE A 113 -10.58 8.93 -2.67
CA PHE A 113 -10.35 9.80 -1.52
C PHE A 113 -11.50 10.79 -1.38
N ASN A 114 -11.86 11.52 -2.44
CA ASN A 114 -12.96 12.48 -2.42
C ASN A 114 -14.29 11.82 -2.04
N MET A 115 -14.61 10.65 -2.61
CA MET A 115 -15.91 10.00 -2.41
C MET A 115 -16.04 9.25 -1.07
N ALA A 116 -14.97 8.68 -0.55
CA ALA A 116 -15.06 7.72 0.56
C ALA A 116 -14.23 8.08 1.79
N LEU A 117 -13.17 8.87 1.64
CA LEU A 117 -12.24 9.13 2.74
C LEU A 117 -12.31 10.57 3.27
N MET A 118 -12.80 11.53 2.48
CA MET A 118 -12.89 12.93 2.89
C MET A 118 -13.82 13.14 4.09
N GLN A 119 -14.93 12.43 4.16
CA GLN A 119 -15.85 12.49 5.31
C GLN A 119 -15.16 12.33 6.67
N LYS A 120 -14.05 11.58 6.68
CA LYS A 120 -13.22 11.38 7.87
C LYS A 120 -12.48 12.65 8.30
N TYR A 121 -12.19 13.54 7.37
CA TYR A 121 -11.38 14.74 7.59
C TYR A 121 -12.23 16.01 7.71
N GLU A 122 -13.44 16.02 7.14
CA GLU A 122 -14.37 17.17 7.18
C GLU A 122 -14.71 17.64 8.60
N THR A 123 -14.69 16.73 9.57
CA THR A 123 -15.01 17.02 10.97
C THR A 123 -13.81 17.42 11.82
N LEU A 124 -12.59 17.36 11.26
CA LEU A 124 -11.39 17.73 11.98
C LEU A 124 -11.20 19.25 11.98
N SER A 125 -10.62 19.79 13.06
CA SER A 125 -10.05 21.14 12.99
C SER A 125 -8.84 21.17 12.06
N GLU A 126 -8.49 22.33 11.52
CA GLU A 126 -7.31 22.51 10.67
C GLU A 126 -6.02 22.02 11.37
N ASP A 127 -5.86 22.32 12.65
CA ASP A 127 -4.71 21.85 13.44
C ASP A 127 -4.68 20.31 13.54
N ALA A 128 -5.83 19.67 13.77
CA ALA A 128 -5.94 18.21 13.84
C ALA A 128 -5.67 17.55 12.47
N PHE A 129 -6.13 18.15 11.38
CA PHE A 129 -5.84 17.69 10.02
C PHE A 129 -4.34 17.81 9.72
N ASN A 130 -3.73 18.96 10.00
CA ASN A 130 -2.29 19.18 9.80
C ASN A 130 -1.45 18.22 10.63
N ALA A 131 -1.80 17.99 11.90
CA ALA A 131 -1.14 17.01 12.75
C ALA A 131 -1.25 15.58 12.19
N ALA A 132 -2.42 15.22 11.65
CA ALA A 132 -2.63 13.93 11.00
C ALA A 132 -1.83 13.80 9.69
N ALA A 133 -1.64 14.86 8.92
CA ALA A 133 -0.76 14.88 7.75
C ALA A 133 0.71 14.73 8.15
N ASP A 134 1.15 15.47 9.17
CA ASP A 134 2.53 15.47 9.66
C ASP A 134 2.95 14.12 10.29
N ALA A 135 1.99 13.35 10.80
CA ALA A 135 2.23 11.99 11.28
C ALA A 135 2.59 10.99 10.17
N ARG A 136 2.59 11.41 8.89
CA ARG A 136 2.91 10.57 7.73
C ARG A 136 4.24 11.01 7.10
N PRO A 137 5.40 10.43 7.49
CA PRO A 137 6.72 10.97 7.15
C PRO A 137 6.95 11.22 5.66
N LEU A 138 6.54 10.26 4.80
CA LEU A 138 6.79 10.34 3.36
C LEU A 138 5.55 10.78 2.53
N ARG A 139 4.41 11.04 3.18
CA ARG A 139 3.17 11.43 2.49
C ARG A 139 2.56 12.74 3.01
N ARG A 140 3.30 13.45 3.83
CA ARG A 140 2.88 14.74 4.40
C ARG A 140 2.36 15.69 3.32
N ASP A 141 3.17 15.92 2.30
CA ASP A 141 2.86 16.90 1.26
C ASP A 141 1.65 16.50 0.43
N PHE A 142 1.47 15.19 0.16
CA PHE A 142 0.27 14.68 -0.49
C PHE A 142 -1.00 15.02 0.31
N TYR A 143 -1.00 14.79 1.62
CA TYR A 143 -2.17 15.09 2.46
C TYR A 143 -2.38 16.59 2.63
N ARG A 144 -1.33 17.37 2.73
CA ARG A 144 -1.41 18.84 2.79
C ARG A 144 -1.94 19.44 1.49
N GLN A 145 -1.52 18.92 0.34
CA GLN A 145 -2.01 19.34 -0.97
C GLN A 145 -3.48 18.95 -1.18
N MET A 146 -3.88 17.78 -0.70
CA MET A 146 -5.27 17.35 -0.69
C MET A 146 -6.16 18.33 0.10
N GLY A 147 -5.67 18.87 1.22
CA GLY A 147 -6.44 19.73 2.10
C GLY A 147 -7.64 19.02 2.74
N GLN A 148 -8.49 19.76 3.43
CA GLN A 148 -9.72 19.23 4.04
C GLN A 148 -10.86 19.08 3.03
N ASP A 149 -10.82 19.81 1.92
CA ASP A 149 -11.85 19.83 0.87
C ASP A 149 -11.60 18.76 -0.21
N GLY A 150 -10.49 18.03 -0.13
CA GLY A 150 -10.11 17.01 -1.09
C GLY A 150 -9.39 17.58 -2.32
N PHE A 151 -9.16 16.72 -3.28
CA PHE A 151 -8.54 17.09 -4.55
C PHE A 151 -9.56 17.80 -5.45
N SER A 152 -9.16 18.90 -6.07
CA SER A 152 -9.98 19.59 -7.04
C SER A 152 -10.09 18.80 -8.35
N ASP A 153 -11.24 18.90 -9.03
CA ASP A 153 -11.47 18.25 -10.33
C ASP A 153 -10.65 18.91 -11.49
N ALA A 154 -9.84 19.90 -11.18
CA ALA A 154 -9.14 20.72 -12.19
C ALA A 154 -7.68 20.28 -12.43
N GLU A 155 -7.22 19.23 -11.81
CA GLU A 155 -5.87 18.66 -11.96
C GLU A 155 -5.95 17.17 -12.31
#